data_1eb97b8f33ccc3a9e5defc7254ec4ee6
#
_entry.id   1eb97b8f33ccc3a9e5defc7254ec4ee6
#
_cell.length_a   1.000
_cell.length_b   1.000
_cell.length_c   1.000
_cell.angle_alpha   90.00
_cell.angle_beta   90.00
_cell.angle_gamma   90.00
#
_symmetry.space_group_name_H-M   'P 1'
#
loop_
_entity.id
_entity.type
_entity.pdbx_description
1 polymer ?
#
loop_
_entity_poly.entity_id
_entity_poly.type
_entity_poly.pdbx_seq_one_letter_code
_entity_poly.pdbx_strand_id
1 'polypeptide(L)'
;PQEYGYAASFDLSRSCEDQVVEQLVELRRRGAADPEHAPDEWDAAEDRFSAEQNARLVLDAERYYRSMFRGRTSSWNLRDTHMADTLDALLAHLRARGRAGKVVVWAHNSHLGDARHTEMGARGEVNLGQLVRERHPDDCV
;
A
#
# COMPACT_ATOMS: atom_id res chain seq x y z
N PRO A 1 -13.23 11.41 -7.73
CA PRO A 1 -12.53 11.06 -6.47
C PRO A 1 -12.47 12.24 -5.49
N GLN A 2 -12.15 13.46 -5.94
CA GLN A 2 -12.06 14.64 -5.06
C GLN A 2 -13.39 15.00 -4.43
N GLU A 3 -14.49 15.01 -5.19
CA GLU A 3 -15.83 15.26 -4.67
C GLU A 3 -16.26 14.23 -3.62
N TYR A 4 -15.93 12.94 -3.86
CA TYR A 4 -16.13 11.88 -2.88
C TYR A 4 -15.34 12.13 -1.61
N GLY A 5 -14.05 12.43 -1.73
CA GLY A 5 -13.17 12.70 -0.59
C GLY A 5 -13.67 13.89 0.25
N TYR A 6 -14.10 14.95 -0.39
CA TYR A 6 -14.71 16.11 0.30
C TYR A 6 -15.99 15.69 1.05
N ALA A 7 -16.93 15.07 0.37
CA ALA A 7 -18.20 14.66 0.96
C ALA A 7 -18.01 13.66 2.12
N ALA A 8 -17.12 12.67 1.95
CA ALA A 8 -16.81 11.69 2.99
C ALA A 8 -16.05 12.28 4.19
N SER A 9 -15.20 13.30 3.97
CA SER A 9 -14.46 13.97 5.05
C SER A 9 -15.36 14.77 6.00
N PHE A 10 -16.51 15.21 5.53
CA PHE A 10 -17.46 16.00 6.28
C PHE A 10 -18.79 15.27 6.57
N ASP A 11 -18.80 13.94 6.44
CA ASP A 11 -19.98 13.08 6.64
C ASP A 11 -21.21 13.48 5.78
N LEU A 12 -20.95 14.09 4.61
CA LEU A 12 -21.98 14.50 3.66
C LEU A 12 -22.43 13.36 2.73
N SER A 13 -21.69 12.26 2.69
CA SER A 13 -22.01 11.03 1.94
C SER A 13 -21.63 9.80 2.73
N ARG A 14 -22.25 8.64 2.40
CA ARG A 14 -21.84 7.35 2.95
C ARG A 14 -20.41 7.02 2.51
N SER A 15 -19.58 6.61 3.46
CA SER A 15 -18.27 6.02 3.19
C SER A 15 -18.42 4.68 2.45
N CYS A 16 -17.54 4.42 1.47
CA CYS A 16 -17.45 3.12 0.82
C CYS A 16 -16.48 2.17 1.56
N GLU A 17 -15.95 2.55 2.73
CA GLU A 17 -14.91 1.81 3.45
C GLU A 17 -15.33 0.37 3.76
N ASP A 18 -16.51 0.19 4.35
CA ASP A 18 -17.01 -1.14 4.72
C ASP A 18 -17.14 -2.06 3.50
N GLN A 19 -17.64 -1.54 2.38
CA GLN A 19 -17.79 -2.30 1.14
C GLN A 19 -16.44 -2.69 0.53
N VAL A 20 -15.45 -1.82 0.61
CA VAL A 20 -14.09 -2.09 0.11
C VAL A 20 -13.38 -3.11 1.00
N VAL A 21 -13.53 -3.00 2.31
CA VAL A 21 -13.00 -3.98 3.29
C VAL A 21 -13.64 -5.35 3.08
N GLU A 22 -14.96 -5.41 2.91
CA GLU A 22 -15.68 -6.66 2.66
C GLU A 22 -15.22 -7.34 1.36
N GLN A 23 -15.01 -6.58 0.29
CA GLN A 23 -14.45 -7.10 -0.96
C GLN A 23 -13.02 -7.63 -0.80
N LEU A 24 -12.16 -6.94 -0.04
CA LEU A 24 -10.81 -7.40 0.24
C LEU A 24 -10.81 -8.72 1.02
N VAL A 25 -11.65 -8.83 2.04
CA VAL A 25 -11.82 -10.05 2.84
C VAL A 25 -12.31 -11.20 1.96
N GLU A 26 -13.27 -10.95 1.08
CA GLU A 26 -13.82 -11.98 0.18
C GLU A 26 -12.78 -12.44 -0.86
N LEU A 27 -11.98 -11.53 -1.43
CA LEU A 27 -10.90 -11.88 -2.35
C LEU A 27 -9.84 -12.76 -1.68
N ARG A 28 -9.46 -12.44 -0.44
CA ARG A 28 -8.55 -13.26 0.36
C ARG A 28 -9.11 -14.66 0.63
N ARG A 29 -10.41 -14.74 0.94
CA ARG A 29 -11.08 -16.01 1.20
C ARG A 29 -11.17 -16.88 -0.04
N ARG A 30 -11.49 -16.30 -1.20
CA ARG A 30 -11.53 -17.01 -2.50
C ARG A 30 -10.15 -17.48 -2.91
N GLY A 31 -9.12 -16.66 -2.75
CA GLY A 31 -7.74 -17.03 -3.04
C GLY A 31 -7.22 -18.20 -2.18
N ALA A 32 -7.81 -18.42 -1.00
CA ALA A 32 -7.48 -19.55 -0.14
C ALA A 32 -8.27 -20.84 -0.46
N ALA A 33 -9.36 -20.74 -1.24
CA ALA A 33 -10.37 -21.80 -1.35
C ALA A 33 -10.39 -22.59 -2.68
N ASP A 34 -9.59 -22.21 -3.71
CA ASP A 34 -9.66 -22.89 -5.01
C ASP A 34 -8.31 -23.46 -5.46
N PRO A 35 -7.99 -24.72 -5.06
CA PRO A 35 -6.83 -25.45 -5.57
C PRO A 35 -7.10 -26.21 -6.88
N GLU A 36 -8.34 -26.33 -7.34
CA GLU A 36 -8.69 -27.30 -8.42
C GLU A 36 -8.71 -26.73 -9.86
N HIS A 37 -8.61 -25.42 -10.05
CA HIS A 37 -8.70 -24.80 -11.39
C HIS A 37 -7.51 -23.90 -11.74
N ALA A 38 -6.31 -24.22 -11.33
CA ALA A 38 -5.13 -23.46 -11.70
C ALA A 38 -4.54 -23.94 -13.04
N PRO A 39 -4.65 -23.11 -14.10
CA PRO A 39 -3.70 -23.22 -15.20
C PRO A 39 -2.36 -22.76 -14.69
N ASP A 40 -1.41 -23.65 -14.56
CA ASP A 40 -0.09 -23.43 -13.98
C ASP A 40 -0.10 -22.81 -12.56
N GLU A 41 0.39 -23.55 -11.58
CA GLU A 41 0.42 -23.13 -10.16
C GLU A 41 1.13 -21.77 -9.96
N TRP A 42 1.97 -21.41 -10.93
CA TRP A 42 2.68 -20.15 -11.00
C TRP A 42 1.74 -18.96 -11.32
N ASP A 43 0.93 -19.06 -12.36
CA ASP A 43 0.06 -17.97 -12.82
C ASP A 43 -1.05 -17.69 -11.80
N ALA A 44 -1.62 -18.72 -11.20
CA ALA A 44 -2.63 -18.56 -10.16
C ALA A 44 -2.12 -17.83 -8.90
N ALA A 45 -0.85 -18.00 -8.54
CA ALA A 45 -0.29 -17.31 -7.40
C ALA A 45 0.05 -15.84 -7.72
N GLU A 46 0.45 -15.52 -8.97
CA GLU A 46 0.62 -14.13 -9.43
C GLU A 46 -0.73 -13.41 -9.48
N ASP A 47 -1.76 -14.07 -10.01
CA ASP A 47 -3.11 -13.49 -10.08
C ASP A 47 -3.67 -13.20 -8.69
N ARG A 48 -3.49 -14.13 -7.73
CA ARG A 48 -3.90 -13.92 -6.33
C ARG A 48 -3.16 -12.74 -5.69
N PHE A 49 -1.83 -12.69 -5.86
CA PHE A 49 -1.03 -11.58 -5.34
C PHE A 49 -1.47 -10.25 -5.94
N SER A 50 -1.65 -10.19 -7.27
CA SER A 50 -2.11 -8.99 -7.97
C SER A 50 -3.50 -8.55 -7.51
N ALA A 51 -4.44 -9.49 -7.36
CA ALA A 51 -5.78 -9.21 -6.89
C ALA A 51 -5.77 -8.66 -5.45
N GLU A 52 -4.95 -9.23 -4.57
CA GLU A 52 -4.81 -8.75 -3.19
C GLU A 52 -4.19 -7.35 -3.14
N GLN A 53 -3.13 -7.07 -3.91
CA GLN A 53 -2.52 -5.75 -3.94
C GLN A 53 -3.47 -4.70 -4.52
N ASN A 54 -4.24 -5.03 -5.57
CA ASN A 54 -5.26 -4.14 -6.11
C ASN A 54 -6.37 -3.83 -5.10
N ALA A 55 -6.82 -4.81 -4.33
CA ALA A 55 -7.81 -4.58 -3.29
C ALA A 55 -7.28 -3.70 -2.15
N ARG A 56 -6.02 -3.87 -1.75
CA ARG A 56 -5.34 -2.97 -0.78
C ARG A 56 -5.22 -1.56 -1.32
N LEU A 57 -4.85 -1.41 -2.61
CA LEU A 57 -4.76 -0.11 -3.27
C LEU A 57 -6.11 0.62 -3.23
N VAL A 58 -7.22 -0.07 -3.50
CA VAL A 58 -8.57 0.54 -3.47
C VAL A 58 -8.93 0.99 -2.05
N LEU A 59 -8.64 0.16 -1.02
CA LEU A 59 -8.85 0.52 0.38
C LEU A 59 -8.05 1.76 0.79
N ASP A 60 -6.76 1.79 0.46
CA ASP A 60 -5.90 2.90 0.85
C ASP A 60 -6.17 4.16 0.01
N ALA A 61 -6.64 4.01 -1.23
CA ALA A 61 -7.13 5.13 -2.04
C ALA A 61 -8.39 5.75 -1.42
N GLU A 62 -9.34 4.95 -0.91
CA GLU A 62 -10.51 5.44 -0.19
C GLU A 62 -10.09 6.26 1.04
N ARG A 63 -9.21 5.70 1.87
CA ARG A 63 -8.67 6.38 3.05
C ARG A 63 -7.92 7.66 2.69
N TYR A 64 -7.11 7.62 1.63
CA TYR A 64 -6.38 8.78 1.13
C TYR A 64 -7.33 9.92 0.73
N TYR A 65 -8.34 9.65 -0.10
CA TYR A 65 -9.30 10.67 -0.53
C TYR A 65 -10.11 11.24 0.63
N ARG A 66 -10.45 10.42 1.61
CA ARG A 66 -11.12 10.88 2.82
C ARG A 66 -10.22 11.73 3.72
N SER A 67 -8.93 11.41 3.79
CA SER A 67 -7.97 12.13 4.64
C SER A 67 -7.43 13.41 4.02
N MET A 68 -7.45 13.55 2.68
CA MET A 68 -6.79 14.66 1.98
C MET A 68 -7.34 16.05 2.35
N PHE A 69 -8.60 16.13 2.83
CA PHE A 69 -9.23 17.36 3.30
C PHE A 69 -9.09 17.57 4.80
N ARG A 70 -8.55 16.59 5.54
CA ARG A 70 -8.31 16.67 7.00
C ARG A 70 -6.89 17.11 7.36
N GLY A 71 -5.99 17.14 6.40
CA GLY A 71 -4.61 17.60 6.60
C GLY A 71 -3.62 16.94 5.64
N ARG A 72 -2.66 17.75 5.18
CA ARG A 72 -1.63 17.32 4.23
C ARG A 72 -0.77 16.17 4.77
N THR A 73 -0.33 16.26 6.02
CA THR A 73 0.55 15.27 6.66
C THR A 73 -0.11 13.90 6.70
N SER A 74 -1.39 13.82 7.04
CA SER A 74 -2.14 12.57 7.12
C SER A 74 -2.21 11.87 5.77
N SER A 75 -2.59 12.58 4.71
CA SER A 75 -2.70 12.01 3.37
C SER A 75 -1.33 11.68 2.76
N TRP A 76 -0.30 12.45 3.07
CA TRP A 76 1.08 12.15 2.68
C TRP A 76 1.55 10.84 3.32
N ASN A 77 1.48 10.73 4.64
CA ASN A 77 1.94 9.58 5.40
C ASN A 77 1.23 8.29 4.97
N LEU A 78 -0.08 8.35 4.74
CA LEU A 78 -0.85 7.20 4.27
C LEU A 78 -0.32 6.69 2.92
N ARG A 79 0.00 7.57 2.00
CA ARG A 79 0.53 7.20 0.68
C ARG A 79 1.93 6.59 0.76
N ASP A 80 2.83 7.18 1.52
CA ASP A 80 4.19 6.66 1.68
C ASP A 80 4.21 5.35 2.47
N THR A 81 3.35 5.19 3.48
CA THR A 81 3.16 3.93 4.18
C THR A 81 2.63 2.84 3.24
N HIS A 82 1.65 3.15 2.39
CA HIS A 82 1.15 2.20 1.38
C HIS A 82 2.27 1.74 0.42
N MET A 83 3.13 2.64 -0.02
CA MET A 83 4.28 2.27 -0.86
C MET A 83 5.25 1.32 -0.14
N ALA A 84 5.55 1.58 1.13
CA ALA A 84 6.40 0.72 1.94
C ALA A 84 5.76 -0.66 2.17
N ASP A 85 4.48 -0.71 2.50
CA ASP A 85 3.74 -1.96 2.70
C ASP A 85 3.65 -2.79 1.41
N THR A 86 3.51 -2.11 0.26
CA THR A 86 3.52 -2.76 -1.06
C THR A 86 4.90 -3.36 -1.38
N LEU A 87 5.97 -2.63 -1.05
CA LEU A 87 7.35 -3.13 -1.20
C LEU A 87 7.58 -4.37 -0.34
N ASP A 88 7.17 -4.34 0.93
CA ASP A 88 7.28 -5.49 1.85
C ASP A 88 6.50 -6.71 1.32
N ALA A 89 5.28 -6.49 0.84
CA ALA A 89 4.45 -7.54 0.26
C ALA A 89 5.12 -8.15 -0.99
N LEU A 90 5.69 -7.33 -1.86
CA LEU A 90 6.42 -7.77 -3.05
C LEU A 90 7.65 -8.59 -2.67
N LEU A 91 8.46 -8.11 -1.72
CA LEU A 91 9.64 -8.83 -1.23
C LEU A 91 9.26 -10.19 -0.63
N ALA A 92 8.20 -10.25 0.17
CA ALA A 92 7.68 -11.49 0.73
C ALA A 92 7.22 -12.47 -0.35
N HIS A 93 6.49 -11.97 -1.35
CA HIS A 93 6.03 -12.75 -2.49
C HIS A 93 7.19 -13.33 -3.31
N LEU A 94 8.22 -12.52 -3.61
CA LEU A 94 9.41 -12.98 -4.33
C LEU A 94 10.19 -14.04 -3.54
N ARG A 95 10.35 -13.84 -2.22
CA ARG A 95 11.04 -14.80 -1.34
C ARG A 95 10.29 -16.13 -1.27
N ALA A 96 8.97 -16.11 -1.15
CA ALA A 96 8.14 -17.32 -1.14
C ALA A 96 8.29 -18.15 -2.42
N ARG A 97 8.74 -17.54 -3.51
CA ARG A 97 9.01 -18.16 -4.81
C ARG A 97 10.48 -18.52 -5.05
N GLY A 98 11.29 -18.51 -4.00
CA GLY A 98 12.71 -18.82 -4.10
C GLY A 98 13.52 -17.75 -4.86
N ARG A 99 12.95 -16.55 -5.07
CA ARG A 99 13.65 -15.44 -5.69
C ARG A 99 14.22 -14.53 -4.60
N ALA A 100 15.51 -14.59 -4.36
CA ALA A 100 16.24 -13.58 -3.61
C ALA A 100 16.47 -12.38 -4.55
N GLY A 101 15.54 -11.43 -4.58
CA GLY A 101 15.62 -10.29 -5.49
C GLY A 101 16.17 -9.05 -4.81
N LYS A 102 17.05 -8.34 -5.53
CA LYS A 102 17.33 -6.94 -5.23
C LYS A 102 16.25 -6.10 -5.91
N VAL A 103 15.68 -5.16 -5.17
CA VAL A 103 14.66 -4.24 -5.67
C VAL A 103 15.27 -2.85 -5.78
N VAL A 104 15.04 -2.19 -6.89
CA VAL A 104 15.37 -0.78 -7.09
C VAL A 104 14.07 0.02 -7.09
N VAL A 105 13.98 0.97 -6.17
CA VAL A 105 12.84 1.89 -6.11
C VAL A 105 13.19 3.15 -6.89
N TRP A 106 12.38 3.47 -7.90
CA TRP A 106 12.48 4.70 -8.67
C TRP A 106 11.30 5.61 -8.31
N ALA A 107 11.58 6.71 -7.64
CA ALA A 107 10.56 7.66 -7.22
C ALA A 107 11.14 9.10 -7.19
N HIS A 108 10.27 10.08 -6.96
CA HIS A 108 10.72 11.43 -6.72
C HIS A 108 11.55 11.50 -5.43
N ASN A 109 12.54 12.37 -5.37
CA ASN A 109 13.49 12.50 -4.24
C ASN A 109 12.80 12.73 -2.88
N SER A 110 11.62 13.37 -2.84
CA SER A 110 10.83 13.53 -1.63
C SER A 110 10.38 12.21 -1.00
N HIS A 111 10.35 11.12 -1.77
CA HIS A 111 10.01 9.78 -1.29
C HIS A 111 11.24 8.94 -0.91
N LEU A 112 12.44 9.27 -1.41
CA LEU A 112 13.61 8.39 -1.33
C LEU A 112 14.61 8.77 -0.23
N GLY A 113 14.65 10.03 0.19
CA GLY A 113 15.48 10.49 1.30
C GLY A 113 15.01 9.94 2.65
N ASP A 114 15.71 10.28 3.71
CA ASP A 114 15.27 10.01 5.09
C ASP A 114 14.56 11.25 5.63
N ALA A 115 13.25 11.19 5.76
CA ALA A 115 12.43 12.32 6.20
C ALA A 115 12.82 12.83 7.60
N ARG A 116 13.34 11.96 8.48
CA ARG A 116 13.76 12.33 9.86
C ARG A 116 14.80 13.45 9.89
N HIS A 117 15.62 13.56 8.85
CA HIS A 117 16.69 14.54 8.72
C HIS A 117 16.32 15.74 7.84
N THR A 118 15.04 15.97 7.60
CA THR A 118 14.52 17.02 6.72
C THR A 118 13.40 17.81 7.39
N GLU A 119 12.98 18.92 6.76
CA GLU A 119 11.79 19.65 7.19
C GLU A 119 10.51 18.81 7.16
N MET A 120 10.48 17.74 6.37
CA MET A 120 9.33 16.82 6.33
C MET A 120 9.14 16.16 7.70
N GLY A 121 10.21 15.60 8.28
CA GLY A 121 10.16 15.01 9.62
C GLY A 121 9.78 16.01 10.70
N ALA A 122 10.26 17.26 10.61
CA ALA A 122 9.87 18.32 11.54
C ALA A 122 8.35 18.64 11.49
N ARG A 123 7.69 18.39 10.35
CA ARG A 123 6.24 18.52 10.17
C ARG A 123 5.46 17.24 10.49
N GLY A 124 6.13 16.17 10.95
CA GLY A 124 5.51 14.87 11.19
C GLY A 124 5.18 14.07 9.92
N GLU A 125 5.78 14.46 8.78
CA GLU A 125 5.69 13.70 7.53
C GLU A 125 6.75 12.60 7.55
N VAL A 126 6.35 11.38 7.15
CA VAL A 126 7.26 10.25 6.87
C VAL A 126 7.39 10.07 5.37
N ASN A 127 8.43 9.39 4.92
CA ASN A 127 8.53 9.01 3.51
C ASN A 127 9.00 7.56 3.36
N LEU A 128 8.86 7.04 2.15
CA LEU A 128 9.24 5.67 1.80
C LEU A 128 10.69 5.36 2.19
N GLY A 129 11.64 6.26 1.90
CA GLY A 129 13.05 6.06 2.21
C GLY A 129 13.32 5.95 3.71
N GLN A 130 12.64 6.73 4.56
CA GLN A 130 12.67 6.56 6.01
C GLN A 130 12.13 5.19 6.41
N LEU A 131 10.93 4.84 5.95
CA LEU A 131 10.25 3.60 6.33
C LEU A 131 11.06 2.36 5.92
N VAL A 132 11.69 2.39 4.73
CA VAL A 132 12.57 1.30 4.29
C VAL A 132 13.79 1.17 5.20
N ARG A 133 14.44 2.26 5.59
CA ARG A 133 15.59 2.23 6.52
C ARG A 133 15.20 1.73 7.91
N GLU A 134 14.01 2.02 8.37
CA GLU A 134 13.51 1.54 9.66
C GLU A 134 13.17 0.04 9.63
N ARG A 135 12.57 -0.44 8.53
CA ARG A 135 12.13 -1.84 8.38
C ARG A 135 13.25 -2.79 7.94
N HIS A 136 14.23 -2.28 7.18
CA HIS A 136 15.32 -3.04 6.56
C HIS A 136 16.68 -2.36 6.77
N PRO A 137 17.10 -2.14 8.03
CA PRO A 137 18.29 -1.34 8.34
C PRO A 137 19.59 -1.91 7.76
N ASP A 138 19.66 -3.23 7.60
CA ASP A 138 20.87 -3.92 7.12
C ASP A 138 20.84 -4.20 5.60
N ASP A 139 19.70 -4.01 4.96
CA ASP A 139 19.45 -4.47 3.57
C ASP A 139 19.21 -3.30 2.59
N CYS A 140 19.25 -2.03 3.03
CA CYS A 140 19.01 -0.87 2.17
C CYS A 140 20.22 0.06 2.07
N VAL A 141 20.37 0.72 0.92
CA VAL A 141 21.37 1.74 0.63
C VAL A 141 20.74 3.03 0.13
#